data_2212fa12ffa29eabdf2684fa9aa6de91
#
_entry.id   2212fa12ffa29eabdf2684fa9aa6de91
#
_cell.length_a   1.000
_cell.length_b   1.000
_cell.length_c   1.000
_cell.angle_alpha   90.00
_cell.angle_beta   90.00
_cell.angle_gamma   90.00
#
_symmetry.space_group_name_H-M   'P 1'
#
loop_
_entity.id
_entity.type
_entity.pdbx_description
1 polymer ?
#
loop_
_entity_poly.entity_id
_entity_poly.type
_entity_poly.pdbx_seq_one_letter_code
_entity_poly.pdbx_strand_id
1 'polypeptide(L)'
;MKRGSLLWAYMAALAAGAVLAGQATGADPIKIGVVNMLTGPLAEGGRFTVNGLQLAQEEINRSGGVLGRPIELLTEDNASTNPGTVLAFSKLFTVAGIAAIVGPIASTQVQAASPAIAKAGIPTMIGGTDPSLTRVNNRWVFRARPNDLYSSKVIADFGVNTLKLKKWAIVHATDAFGQGGAKALTEALQALGVNPILDQGYSSGTQDFAPIVLAVRKSGAEVLGTYMTYPADQAIFAKQLRQLGVNIQWVGSPTTVTVTARNLAGEALHGTYAVVDFNADANDMTRAFTKQYTERFGVAPDNFASWSYDALHILALAMNNARSTEPEAVRNAILAIKGYKGLEGTYEFDRNGDGLHGYSVVRNEGGKVVFIKRVDFPVE
;
A
#
# COMPACT_ATOMS: atom_id res chain seq x y z
N MET A 1 77.58 59.38 10.78
CA MET A 1 77.98 57.98 11.01
C MET A 1 76.75 57.11 11.09
N LYS A 2 76.60 56.19 10.12
CA LYS A 2 76.18 54.80 10.21
C LYS A 2 74.70 54.52 10.53
N ARG A 3 74.13 53.93 9.59
CA ARG A 3 73.45 52.60 9.30
C ARG A 3 71.93 52.70 9.57
N GLY A 4 71.08 52.53 8.66
CA GLY A 4 70.94 51.49 7.60
C GLY A 4 70.25 50.28 8.15
N SER A 5 68.93 50.20 7.96
CA SER A 5 68.25 48.90 7.88
C SER A 5 66.99 49.03 7.04
N LEU A 6 67.06 48.37 5.90
CA LEU A 6 65.90 48.06 5.08
C LEU A 6 64.98 47.15 5.87
N LEU A 7 63.69 47.51 5.96
CA LEU A 7 62.66 46.60 6.33
C LEU A 7 61.73 46.42 5.12
N TRP A 8 61.80 45.25 4.59
CA TRP A 8 60.91 44.71 3.50
C TRP A 8 59.46 44.71 3.93
N ALA A 9 58.63 45.49 3.25
CA ALA A 9 57.21 45.36 3.35
C ALA A 9 56.73 44.21 2.44
N TYR A 10 56.40 43.06 3.03
CA TYR A 10 55.67 42.02 2.35
C TYR A 10 54.20 42.48 2.22
N MET A 11 53.82 42.89 1.03
CA MET A 11 52.40 43.00 0.69
C MET A 11 51.82 41.58 0.49
N ALA A 12 51.15 41.08 1.51
CA ALA A 12 50.30 39.89 1.38
C ALA A 12 49.04 40.32 0.64
N ALA A 13 48.92 39.94 -0.61
CA ALA A 13 47.66 39.99 -1.36
C ALA A 13 46.70 38.94 -0.80
N LEU A 14 45.81 39.35 0.07
CA LEU A 14 44.63 38.59 0.44
C LEU A 14 43.70 38.54 -0.77
N ALA A 15 43.81 37.47 -1.54
CA ALA A 15 42.75 37.09 -2.49
C ALA A 15 41.50 36.70 -1.67
N ALA A 16 40.59 37.64 -1.53
CA ALA A 16 39.26 37.38 -1.05
C ALA A 16 38.54 36.53 -2.11
N GLY A 17 38.68 35.21 -1.98
CA GLY A 17 37.80 34.27 -2.67
C GLY A 17 36.39 34.48 -2.16
N ALA A 18 35.59 35.30 -2.85
CA ALA A 18 34.18 35.32 -2.68
C ALA A 18 33.66 33.94 -3.07
N VAL A 19 33.46 33.08 -2.07
CA VAL A 19 32.58 31.90 -2.19
C VAL A 19 31.23 32.52 -2.44
N LEU A 20 30.84 32.62 -3.70
CA LEU A 20 29.48 32.75 -4.13
C LEU A 20 28.80 31.45 -3.63
N ALA A 21 28.29 31.48 -2.41
CA ALA A 21 27.19 30.64 -2.00
C ALA A 21 26.05 31.02 -2.95
N GLY A 22 26.01 30.38 -4.10
CA GLY A 22 24.84 30.40 -4.96
C GLY A 22 23.67 30.01 -4.07
N GLN A 23 22.82 30.97 -3.72
CA GLN A 23 21.46 30.67 -3.33
C GLN A 23 20.96 29.83 -4.49
N ALA A 24 20.84 28.52 -4.28
CA ALA A 24 20.05 27.66 -5.13
C ALA A 24 18.66 28.33 -5.11
N THR A 25 18.36 29.10 -6.14
CA THR A 25 16.99 29.52 -6.45
C THR A 25 16.26 28.17 -6.60
N GLY A 26 15.53 27.78 -5.53
CA GLY A 26 14.91 26.49 -5.46
C GLY A 26 14.07 26.32 -6.70
N ALA A 27 14.43 25.36 -7.54
CA ALA A 27 13.60 25.01 -8.68
C ALA A 27 12.20 24.67 -8.16
N ASP A 28 11.16 25.13 -8.85
CA ASP A 28 9.78 24.88 -8.45
C ASP A 28 9.57 23.40 -8.14
N PRO A 29 8.92 23.05 -7.02
CA PRO A 29 8.76 21.64 -6.64
C PRO A 29 7.94 20.87 -7.68
N ILE A 30 8.21 19.57 -7.76
CA ILE A 30 7.38 18.64 -8.52
C ILE A 30 6.18 18.27 -7.64
N LYS A 31 4.99 18.62 -8.10
CA LYS A 31 3.75 18.39 -7.36
C LYS A 31 3.24 16.98 -7.60
N ILE A 32 3.03 16.24 -6.52
CA ILE A 32 2.40 14.93 -6.51
C ILE A 32 1.09 15.03 -5.73
N GLY A 33 -0.02 14.74 -6.39
CA GLY A 33 -1.31 14.66 -5.73
C GLY A 33 -1.40 13.43 -4.83
N VAL A 34 -2.10 13.54 -3.71
CA VAL A 34 -2.38 12.42 -2.82
C VAL A 34 -3.87 12.40 -2.51
N VAL A 35 -4.55 11.31 -2.86
CA VAL A 35 -5.94 11.07 -2.45
C VAL A 35 -5.94 10.05 -1.32
N ASN A 36 -6.25 10.50 -0.12
CA ASN A 36 -6.13 9.69 1.09
C ASN A 36 -7.35 9.84 2.01
N MET A 37 -7.57 8.87 2.86
CA MET A 37 -8.63 8.80 3.85
C MET A 37 -8.17 9.39 5.18
N LEU A 38 -8.17 10.74 5.27
CA LEU A 38 -7.77 11.44 6.50
C LEU A 38 -8.86 11.40 7.57
N THR A 39 -10.12 11.27 7.13
CA THR A 39 -11.30 11.13 8.00
C THR A 39 -12.14 9.91 7.62
N GLY A 40 -13.11 9.53 8.48
CA GLY A 40 -13.99 8.39 8.25
C GLY A 40 -13.44 7.05 8.74
N PRO A 41 -14.10 5.93 8.36
CA PRO A 41 -13.80 4.59 8.93
C PRO A 41 -12.40 4.06 8.66
N LEU A 42 -11.69 4.57 7.65
CA LEU A 42 -10.34 4.17 7.27
C LEU A 42 -9.27 5.18 7.69
N ALA A 43 -9.62 6.21 8.49
CA ALA A 43 -8.72 7.30 8.86
C ALA A 43 -7.41 6.83 9.52
N GLU A 44 -7.47 5.77 10.32
CA GLU A 44 -6.26 5.19 10.94
C GLU A 44 -5.29 4.66 9.88
N GLY A 45 -5.77 3.91 8.88
CA GLY A 45 -4.97 3.50 7.72
C GLY A 45 -4.46 4.69 6.92
N GLY A 46 -5.28 5.74 6.78
CA GLY A 46 -4.88 7.00 6.14
C GLY A 46 -3.72 7.68 6.84
N ARG A 47 -3.67 7.64 8.18
CA ARG A 47 -2.55 8.14 8.97
C ARG A 47 -1.26 7.37 8.66
N PHE A 48 -1.32 6.04 8.57
CA PHE A 48 -0.16 5.21 8.18
C PHE A 48 0.32 5.57 6.77
N THR A 49 -0.60 5.78 5.82
CA THR A 49 -0.28 6.20 4.45
C THR A 49 0.44 7.56 4.42
N VAL A 50 -0.05 8.57 5.17
CA VAL A 50 0.61 9.88 5.27
C VAL A 50 2.02 9.73 5.81
N ASN A 51 2.20 8.96 6.87
CA ASN A 51 3.50 8.74 7.48
C ASN A 51 4.50 8.07 6.53
N GLY A 52 4.06 7.07 5.75
CA GLY A 52 4.88 6.42 4.73
C GLY A 52 5.30 7.39 3.62
N LEU A 53 4.36 8.18 3.11
CA LEU A 53 4.63 9.21 2.10
C LEU A 53 5.58 10.29 2.61
N GLN A 54 5.44 10.70 3.87
CA GLN A 54 6.32 11.71 4.47
C GLN A 54 7.77 11.22 4.55
N LEU A 55 8.00 9.98 4.99
CA LEU A 55 9.35 9.40 5.01
C LEU A 55 9.94 9.33 3.60
N ALA A 56 9.18 8.83 2.63
CA ALA A 56 9.62 8.75 1.24
C ALA A 56 9.95 10.14 0.67
N GLN A 57 9.09 11.14 0.89
CA GLN A 57 9.32 12.51 0.44
C GLN A 57 10.60 13.09 1.01
N GLU A 58 10.83 12.94 2.32
CA GLU A 58 12.02 13.42 3.00
C GLU A 58 13.30 12.76 2.47
N GLU A 59 13.28 11.46 2.21
CA GLU A 59 14.41 10.71 1.66
C GLU A 59 14.70 11.13 0.22
N ILE A 60 13.68 11.20 -0.63
CA ILE A 60 13.83 11.63 -2.02
C ILE A 60 14.37 13.05 -2.07
N ASN A 61 13.81 13.98 -1.29
CA ASN A 61 14.23 15.38 -1.30
C ASN A 61 15.65 15.55 -0.76
N ARG A 62 16.04 14.80 0.28
CA ARG A 62 17.40 14.80 0.82
C ARG A 62 18.42 14.24 -0.17
N SER A 63 18.00 13.31 -1.02
CA SER A 63 18.84 12.71 -2.07
C SER A 63 18.95 13.56 -3.34
N GLY A 64 18.47 14.80 -3.33
CA GLY A 64 18.52 15.73 -4.47
C GLY A 64 17.22 15.85 -5.25
N GLY A 65 16.14 15.21 -4.79
CA GLY A 65 14.82 15.30 -5.39
C GLY A 65 14.66 14.50 -6.69
N VAL A 66 13.70 14.88 -7.48
CA VAL A 66 13.43 14.34 -8.82
C VAL A 66 13.85 15.37 -9.86
N LEU A 67 14.70 14.99 -10.81
CA LEU A 67 15.26 15.91 -11.82
C LEU A 67 15.92 17.16 -11.20
N GLY A 68 16.54 17.02 -10.00
CA GLY A 68 17.13 18.13 -9.25
C GLY A 68 16.10 19.06 -8.57
N ARG A 69 14.84 18.69 -8.48
CA ARG A 69 13.73 19.45 -7.91
C ARG A 69 13.13 18.72 -6.72
N PRO A 70 12.76 19.38 -5.62
CA PRO A 70 12.08 18.71 -4.52
C PRO A 70 10.68 18.26 -4.93
N ILE A 71 10.17 17.19 -4.29
CA ILE A 71 8.78 16.77 -4.38
C ILE A 71 7.96 17.55 -3.34
N GLU A 72 6.79 18.01 -3.74
CA GLU A 72 5.72 18.56 -2.90
C GLU A 72 4.49 17.65 -2.97
N LEU A 73 3.96 17.24 -1.81
CA LEU A 73 2.75 16.42 -1.71
C LEU A 73 1.54 17.32 -1.47
N LEU A 74 0.54 17.22 -2.35
CA LEU A 74 -0.73 17.92 -2.25
C LEU A 74 -1.82 16.92 -1.88
N THR A 75 -2.19 16.88 -0.58
CA THR A 75 -3.08 15.85 -0.05
C THR A 75 -4.52 16.35 0.05
N GLU A 76 -5.45 15.58 -0.51
CA GLU A 76 -6.90 15.76 -0.40
C GLU A 76 -7.52 14.60 0.39
N ASP A 77 -8.38 14.96 1.34
CA ASP A 77 -9.18 13.99 2.10
C ASP A 77 -10.36 13.49 1.27
N ASN A 78 -10.48 12.17 1.15
CA ASN A 78 -11.62 11.54 0.50
C ASN A 78 -12.73 11.12 1.49
N ALA A 79 -12.55 11.41 2.78
CA ALA A 79 -13.47 11.07 3.87
C ALA A 79 -13.86 9.58 3.91
N SER A 80 -13.00 8.70 3.40
CA SER A 80 -13.26 7.25 3.25
C SER A 80 -14.51 6.91 2.41
N THR A 81 -14.92 7.81 1.50
CA THR A 81 -16.15 7.64 0.69
C THR A 81 -15.89 7.74 -0.82
N ASN A 82 -16.76 7.11 -1.63
CA ASN A 82 -16.69 7.21 -3.09
C ASN A 82 -16.94 8.66 -3.59
N PRO A 83 -17.98 9.38 -3.15
CA PRO A 83 -18.18 10.77 -3.55
C PRO A 83 -17.03 11.69 -3.13
N GLY A 84 -16.52 11.52 -1.90
CA GLY A 84 -15.36 12.26 -1.41
C GLY A 84 -14.11 12.01 -2.26
N THR A 85 -13.91 10.77 -2.70
CA THR A 85 -12.79 10.41 -3.58
C THR A 85 -12.89 11.11 -4.94
N VAL A 86 -14.07 11.10 -5.57
CA VAL A 86 -14.29 11.81 -6.85
C VAL A 86 -14.05 13.31 -6.68
N LEU A 87 -14.50 13.90 -5.57
CA LEU A 87 -14.27 15.32 -5.27
C LEU A 87 -12.77 15.61 -5.06
N ALA A 88 -12.06 14.77 -4.31
CA ALA A 88 -10.61 14.91 -4.06
C ALA A 88 -9.82 14.89 -5.39
N PHE A 89 -10.11 13.95 -6.27
CA PHE A 89 -9.52 13.93 -7.62
C PHE A 89 -9.87 15.18 -8.42
N SER A 90 -11.14 15.61 -8.39
CA SER A 90 -11.57 16.80 -9.12
C SER A 90 -10.80 18.05 -8.69
N LYS A 91 -10.55 18.22 -7.40
CA LYS A 91 -9.74 19.32 -6.87
C LYS A 91 -8.28 19.23 -7.35
N LEU A 92 -7.66 18.04 -7.22
CA LEU A 92 -6.28 17.85 -7.67
C LEU A 92 -6.11 18.12 -9.16
N PHE A 93 -7.07 17.74 -9.99
CA PHE A 93 -7.03 18.00 -11.44
C PHE A 93 -7.14 19.49 -11.82
N THR A 94 -7.57 20.36 -10.90
CA THR A 94 -7.53 21.83 -11.13
C THR A 94 -6.17 22.44 -10.82
N VAL A 95 -5.28 21.72 -10.14
CA VAL A 95 -3.94 22.19 -9.80
C VAL A 95 -3.01 22.03 -10.99
N ALA A 96 -2.48 23.14 -11.49
CA ALA A 96 -1.53 23.09 -12.60
C ALA A 96 -0.22 22.39 -12.21
N GLY A 97 0.25 21.52 -13.10
CA GLY A 97 1.56 20.89 -12.99
C GLY A 97 1.63 19.70 -12.04
N ILE A 98 0.50 19.03 -11.70
CA ILE A 98 0.53 17.73 -11.04
C ILE A 98 1.13 16.69 -11.99
N ALA A 99 2.26 16.09 -11.59
CA ALA A 99 2.99 15.11 -12.39
C ALA A 99 2.44 13.68 -12.26
N ALA A 100 1.95 13.32 -11.07
CA ALA A 100 1.37 12.02 -10.78
C ALA A 100 0.49 12.10 -9.52
N ILE A 101 -0.28 11.04 -9.25
CA ILE A 101 -1.12 10.94 -8.05
C ILE A 101 -0.81 9.61 -7.33
N VAL A 102 -0.82 9.64 -6.00
CA VAL A 102 -0.79 8.45 -5.14
C VAL A 102 -2.14 8.28 -4.45
N GLY A 103 -2.69 7.08 -4.51
CA GLY A 103 -3.98 6.75 -3.88
C GLY A 103 -5.15 6.68 -4.87
N PRO A 104 -6.33 6.28 -4.36
CA PRO A 104 -6.58 5.76 -3.01
C PRO A 104 -6.19 4.29 -2.85
N ILE A 105 -6.32 3.78 -1.60
CA ILE A 105 -6.08 2.35 -1.33
C ILE A 105 -7.35 1.50 -1.42
N ALA A 106 -8.52 2.05 -1.16
CA ALA A 106 -9.77 1.27 -1.20
C ALA A 106 -10.24 1.03 -2.64
N SER A 107 -10.43 -0.24 -3.01
CA SER A 107 -10.77 -0.65 -4.37
C SER A 107 -12.03 0.02 -4.91
N THR A 108 -13.08 0.12 -4.10
CA THR A 108 -14.34 0.76 -4.49
C THR A 108 -14.18 2.26 -4.79
N GLN A 109 -13.26 2.94 -4.09
CA GLN A 109 -12.92 4.34 -4.33
C GLN A 109 -12.13 4.52 -5.63
N VAL A 110 -11.21 3.61 -5.94
CA VAL A 110 -10.51 3.59 -7.24
C VAL A 110 -11.50 3.40 -8.38
N GLN A 111 -12.45 2.45 -8.25
CA GLN A 111 -13.51 2.23 -9.23
C GLN A 111 -14.31 3.52 -9.49
N ALA A 112 -14.74 4.19 -8.42
CA ALA A 112 -15.53 5.42 -8.53
C ALA A 112 -14.77 6.55 -9.23
N ALA A 113 -13.46 6.67 -9.02
CA ALA A 113 -12.62 7.71 -9.60
C ALA A 113 -12.07 7.35 -10.99
N SER A 114 -12.09 6.08 -11.41
CA SER A 114 -11.45 5.60 -12.64
C SER A 114 -11.85 6.39 -13.90
N PRO A 115 -13.12 6.77 -14.14
CA PRO A 115 -13.48 7.59 -15.28
C PRO A 115 -12.83 8.99 -15.27
N ALA A 116 -12.72 9.60 -14.09
CA ALA A 116 -12.09 10.91 -13.94
C ALA A 116 -10.56 10.83 -14.14
N ILE A 117 -9.91 9.79 -13.62
CA ILE A 117 -8.48 9.51 -13.85
C ILE A 117 -8.21 9.32 -15.35
N ALA A 118 -9.04 8.51 -16.05
CA ALA A 118 -8.88 8.28 -17.47
C ALA A 118 -8.99 9.58 -18.28
N LYS A 119 -9.92 10.46 -17.92
CA LYS A 119 -10.13 11.77 -18.56
C LYS A 119 -8.96 12.73 -18.31
N ALA A 120 -8.42 12.73 -17.09
CA ALA A 120 -7.33 13.63 -16.72
C ALA A 120 -5.99 13.25 -17.35
N GLY A 121 -5.77 11.97 -17.62
CA GLY A 121 -4.54 11.49 -18.24
C GLY A 121 -3.30 11.64 -17.37
N ILE A 122 -3.46 11.53 -16.05
CA ILE A 122 -2.36 11.67 -15.08
C ILE A 122 -2.06 10.29 -14.48
N PRO A 123 -0.79 9.82 -14.51
CA PRO A 123 -0.40 8.56 -13.87
C PRO A 123 -0.82 8.52 -12.41
N THR A 124 -1.59 7.50 -12.04
CA THR A 124 -2.13 7.35 -10.69
C THR A 124 -1.70 6.00 -10.13
N MET A 125 -0.89 6.03 -9.07
CA MET A 125 -0.42 4.84 -8.36
C MET A 125 -1.39 4.51 -7.23
N ILE A 126 -2.11 3.40 -7.37
CA ILE A 126 -3.14 2.98 -6.43
C ILE A 126 -2.66 1.89 -5.46
N GLY A 127 -3.33 1.80 -4.30
CA GLY A 127 -3.17 0.68 -3.35
C GLY A 127 -4.33 -0.32 -3.37
N GLY A 128 -5.39 -0.10 -4.15
CA GLY A 128 -6.52 -1.02 -4.27
C GLY A 128 -6.13 -2.35 -4.92
N THR A 129 -6.60 -3.47 -4.36
CA THR A 129 -6.14 -4.82 -4.76
C THR A 129 -7.15 -5.62 -5.60
N ASP A 130 -8.38 -5.13 -5.80
CA ASP A 130 -9.34 -5.76 -6.72
C ASP A 130 -8.71 -5.92 -8.12
N PRO A 131 -8.72 -7.14 -8.69
CA PRO A 131 -8.06 -7.40 -9.98
C PRO A 131 -8.56 -6.55 -11.13
N SER A 132 -9.82 -6.13 -11.12
CA SER A 132 -10.44 -5.40 -12.22
C SER A 132 -9.86 -3.99 -12.42
N LEU A 133 -9.29 -3.38 -11.37
CA LEU A 133 -8.90 -1.97 -11.35
C LEU A 133 -7.88 -1.58 -12.43
N THR A 134 -6.99 -2.47 -12.78
CA THR A 134 -5.97 -2.29 -13.84
C THR A 134 -6.37 -2.94 -15.16
N ARG A 135 -7.56 -3.58 -15.24
CA ARG A 135 -8.08 -4.33 -16.40
C ARG A 135 -9.30 -3.68 -17.07
N VAL A 136 -9.71 -2.50 -16.58
CA VAL A 136 -10.87 -1.74 -17.12
C VAL A 136 -10.50 -0.74 -18.24
N ASN A 137 -9.43 -0.98 -18.96
CA ASN A 137 -8.94 -0.13 -20.04
C ASN A 137 -8.63 1.32 -19.63
N ASN A 138 -8.19 1.50 -18.38
CA ASN A 138 -7.69 2.78 -17.90
C ASN A 138 -6.16 2.74 -17.80
N ARG A 139 -5.49 3.19 -18.84
CA ARG A 139 -4.03 3.15 -19.00
C ARG A 139 -3.25 4.03 -18.00
N TRP A 140 -3.94 4.83 -17.19
CA TRP A 140 -3.36 5.78 -16.23
C TRP A 140 -3.33 5.26 -14.80
N VAL A 141 -3.93 4.07 -14.57
CA VAL A 141 -3.93 3.42 -13.26
C VAL A 141 -2.81 2.39 -13.19
N PHE A 142 -1.99 2.51 -12.15
CA PHE A 142 -0.89 1.59 -11.83
C PHE A 142 -1.04 1.13 -10.39
N ARG A 143 -0.64 -0.10 -10.09
CA ARG A 143 -0.78 -0.67 -8.75
C ARG A 143 0.59 -0.95 -8.14
N ALA A 144 0.83 -0.35 -6.95
CA ALA A 144 2.04 -0.60 -6.18
C ALA A 144 1.93 -1.81 -5.23
N ARG A 145 0.81 -2.51 -5.22
CA ARG A 145 0.56 -3.71 -4.39
C ARG A 145 0.24 -4.92 -5.27
N PRO A 146 0.43 -6.16 -4.80
CA PRO A 146 -0.06 -7.30 -5.55
C PRO A 146 -1.60 -7.30 -5.57
N ASN A 147 -2.20 -7.84 -6.65
CA ASN A 147 -3.66 -7.93 -6.74
C ASN A 147 -4.23 -9.19 -6.07
N ASP A 148 -5.55 -9.24 -5.90
CA ASP A 148 -6.22 -10.32 -5.16
C ASP A 148 -6.31 -11.65 -5.93
N LEU A 149 -5.92 -11.73 -7.20
CA LEU A 149 -5.70 -13.03 -7.85
C LEU A 149 -4.52 -13.77 -7.20
N TYR A 150 -3.47 -13.04 -6.80
CA TYR A 150 -2.32 -13.63 -6.13
C TYR A 150 -2.62 -13.94 -4.66
N SER A 151 -3.25 -13.01 -3.92
CA SER A 151 -3.63 -13.25 -2.51
C SER A 151 -4.52 -14.48 -2.38
N SER A 152 -5.51 -14.62 -3.25
CA SER A 152 -6.46 -15.73 -3.27
C SER A 152 -5.79 -17.07 -3.59
N LYS A 153 -4.90 -17.11 -4.57
CA LYS A 153 -4.11 -18.32 -4.89
C LYS A 153 -3.27 -18.74 -3.69
N VAL A 154 -2.63 -17.79 -3.00
CA VAL A 154 -1.79 -18.11 -1.81
C VAL A 154 -2.66 -18.57 -0.64
N ILE A 155 -3.80 -17.93 -0.38
CA ILE A 155 -4.76 -18.34 0.67
C ILE A 155 -5.26 -19.76 0.39
N ALA A 156 -5.73 -20.02 -0.83
CA ALA A 156 -6.27 -21.32 -1.22
C ALA A 156 -5.20 -22.43 -1.13
N ASP A 157 -4.01 -22.21 -1.72
CA ASP A 157 -2.91 -23.17 -1.66
C ASP A 157 -2.50 -23.48 -0.22
N PHE A 158 -2.34 -22.46 0.60
CA PHE A 158 -1.94 -22.63 1.99
C PHE A 158 -2.96 -23.42 2.79
N GLY A 159 -4.24 -23.10 2.66
CA GLY A 159 -5.29 -23.80 3.39
C GLY A 159 -5.51 -25.24 2.88
N VAL A 160 -5.54 -25.46 1.57
CA VAL A 160 -5.78 -26.79 0.98
C VAL A 160 -4.55 -27.66 1.05
N ASN A 161 -3.39 -27.16 0.62
CA ASN A 161 -2.19 -27.99 0.45
C ASN A 161 -1.28 -28.03 1.69
N THR A 162 -1.27 -26.97 2.51
CA THR A 162 -0.44 -26.92 3.73
C THR A 162 -1.24 -27.33 4.95
N LEU A 163 -2.40 -26.71 5.21
CA LEU A 163 -3.24 -27.02 6.37
C LEU A 163 -4.14 -28.26 6.15
N LYS A 164 -4.27 -28.75 4.90
CA LYS A 164 -5.08 -29.91 4.51
C LYS A 164 -6.58 -29.76 4.79
N LEU A 165 -7.11 -28.54 4.76
CA LEU A 165 -8.50 -28.21 5.06
C LEU A 165 -9.29 -27.99 3.76
N LYS A 166 -10.47 -28.62 3.64
CA LYS A 166 -11.26 -28.61 2.41
C LYS A 166 -12.68 -28.03 2.54
N LYS A 167 -13.19 -27.86 3.76
CA LYS A 167 -14.52 -27.29 3.99
C LYS A 167 -14.42 -25.80 4.28
N TRP A 168 -14.56 -24.99 3.25
CA TRP A 168 -14.33 -23.54 3.31
C TRP A 168 -15.62 -22.77 3.48
N ALA A 169 -15.62 -21.81 4.44
CA ALA A 169 -16.53 -20.68 4.45
C ALA A 169 -15.78 -19.44 3.98
N ILE A 170 -16.42 -18.63 3.16
CA ILE A 170 -15.91 -17.31 2.75
C ILE A 170 -16.81 -16.25 3.37
N VAL A 171 -16.23 -15.26 4.05
CA VAL A 171 -16.95 -14.07 4.56
C VAL A 171 -16.27 -12.82 4.01
N HIS A 172 -17.07 -11.95 3.37
CA HIS A 172 -16.50 -10.81 2.66
C HIS A 172 -17.41 -9.57 2.74
N ALA A 173 -16.81 -8.37 2.66
CA ALA A 173 -17.57 -7.15 2.44
C ALA A 173 -18.24 -7.16 1.07
N THR A 174 -19.37 -6.45 0.94
CA THR A 174 -20.12 -6.34 -0.34
C THR A 174 -19.62 -5.17 -1.20
N ASP A 175 -18.47 -4.61 -0.89
CA ASP A 175 -17.78 -3.62 -1.72
C ASP A 175 -16.83 -4.29 -2.74
N ALA A 176 -16.17 -3.48 -3.59
CA ALA A 176 -15.35 -4.00 -4.67
C ALA A 176 -14.19 -4.89 -4.19
N PHE A 177 -13.51 -4.52 -3.09
CA PHE A 177 -12.44 -5.33 -2.52
C PHE A 177 -12.97 -6.68 -2.02
N GLY A 178 -14.05 -6.66 -1.23
CA GLY A 178 -14.63 -7.85 -0.65
C GLY A 178 -15.15 -8.82 -1.72
N GLN A 179 -15.96 -8.32 -2.67
CA GLN A 179 -16.53 -9.14 -3.75
C GLN A 179 -15.46 -9.66 -4.71
N GLY A 180 -14.52 -8.81 -5.12
CA GLY A 180 -13.43 -9.18 -6.01
C GLY A 180 -12.54 -10.26 -5.40
N GLY A 181 -12.15 -10.09 -4.12
CA GLY A 181 -11.35 -11.06 -3.39
C GLY A 181 -12.07 -12.39 -3.14
N ALA A 182 -13.35 -12.35 -2.74
CA ALA A 182 -14.15 -13.57 -2.54
C ALA A 182 -14.33 -14.36 -3.84
N LYS A 183 -14.62 -13.68 -4.95
CA LYS A 183 -14.68 -14.31 -6.26
C LYS A 183 -13.34 -14.97 -6.64
N ALA A 184 -12.24 -14.24 -6.50
CA ALA A 184 -10.91 -14.76 -6.80
C ALA A 184 -10.54 -15.95 -5.91
N LEU A 185 -10.91 -15.93 -4.61
CA LEU A 185 -10.69 -17.05 -3.70
C LEU A 185 -11.53 -18.26 -4.07
N THR A 186 -12.79 -18.07 -4.45
CA THR A 186 -13.66 -19.15 -4.94
C THR A 186 -13.05 -19.81 -6.18
N GLU A 187 -12.59 -19.04 -7.16
CA GLU A 187 -11.95 -19.55 -8.37
C GLU A 187 -10.64 -20.28 -8.05
N ALA A 188 -9.82 -19.76 -7.13
CA ALA A 188 -8.59 -20.38 -6.70
C ALA A 188 -8.82 -21.72 -5.98
N LEU A 189 -9.85 -21.80 -5.12
CA LEU A 189 -10.26 -23.05 -4.46
C LEU A 189 -10.78 -24.07 -5.47
N GLN A 190 -11.61 -23.67 -6.44
CA GLN A 190 -12.13 -24.54 -7.50
C GLN A 190 -11.01 -25.11 -8.36
N ALA A 191 -9.98 -24.32 -8.66
CA ALA A 191 -8.79 -24.82 -9.37
C ALA A 191 -8.03 -25.92 -8.60
N LEU A 192 -8.20 -25.97 -7.27
CA LEU A 192 -7.68 -27.04 -6.40
C LEU A 192 -8.70 -28.16 -6.12
N GLY A 193 -9.83 -28.17 -6.82
CA GLY A 193 -10.89 -29.17 -6.64
C GLY A 193 -11.73 -28.98 -5.38
N VAL A 194 -11.75 -27.77 -4.81
CA VAL A 194 -12.49 -27.43 -3.59
C VAL A 194 -13.57 -26.39 -3.90
N ASN A 195 -14.83 -26.65 -3.52
CA ASN A 195 -15.90 -25.67 -3.58
C ASN A 195 -16.17 -25.13 -2.18
N PRO A 196 -16.27 -23.82 -1.99
CA PRO A 196 -16.75 -23.23 -0.72
C PRO A 196 -18.16 -23.75 -0.39
N ILE A 197 -18.38 -24.08 0.86
CA ILE A 197 -19.70 -24.56 1.36
C ILE A 197 -20.55 -23.42 1.92
N LEU A 198 -19.95 -22.24 2.11
CA LEU A 198 -20.64 -20.99 2.48
C LEU A 198 -19.89 -19.83 1.83
N ASP A 199 -20.64 -18.94 1.20
CA ASP A 199 -20.17 -17.64 0.73
C ASP A 199 -21.14 -16.58 1.27
N GLN A 200 -20.63 -15.71 2.17
CA GLN A 200 -21.48 -14.80 2.94
C GLN A 200 -20.95 -13.38 2.85
N GLY A 201 -21.68 -12.53 2.12
CA GLY A 201 -21.44 -11.09 2.06
C GLY A 201 -22.04 -10.34 3.24
N TYR A 202 -21.42 -9.21 3.61
CA TYR A 202 -21.91 -8.26 4.60
C TYR A 202 -21.61 -6.81 4.19
N SER A 203 -22.39 -5.85 4.69
CA SER A 203 -22.11 -4.41 4.45
C SER A 203 -21.02 -3.91 5.37
N SER A 204 -20.00 -3.22 4.82
CA SER A 204 -18.92 -2.61 5.60
C SER A 204 -19.47 -1.68 6.69
N GLY A 205 -18.89 -1.73 7.89
CA GLY A 205 -19.36 -1.00 9.08
C GLY A 205 -20.42 -1.75 9.89
N THR A 206 -20.68 -3.03 9.58
CA THR A 206 -21.57 -3.90 10.38
C THR A 206 -21.07 -4.02 11.82
N GLN A 207 -21.98 -3.84 12.79
CA GLN A 207 -21.67 -3.94 14.23
C GLN A 207 -22.07 -5.29 14.82
N ASP A 208 -23.02 -5.99 14.22
CA ASP A 208 -23.47 -7.31 14.66
C ASP A 208 -23.22 -8.36 13.57
N PHE A 209 -22.22 -9.19 13.82
CA PHE A 209 -21.87 -10.33 12.97
C PHE A 209 -22.43 -11.66 13.50
N ALA A 210 -23.19 -11.67 14.60
CA ALA A 210 -23.71 -12.90 15.18
C ALA A 210 -24.48 -13.77 14.17
N PRO A 211 -25.35 -13.24 13.29
CA PRO A 211 -26.01 -14.04 12.26
C PRO A 211 -25.04 -14.75 11.32
N ILE A 212 -23.97 -14.04 10.91
CA ILE A 212 -22.93 -14.57 10.01
C ILE A 212 -22.11 -15.63 10.73
N VAL A 213 -21.70 -15.37 11.97
CA VAL A 213 -20.96 -16.34 12.82
C VAL A 213 -21.77 -17.62 13.00
N LEU A 214 -23.08 -17.51 13.23
CA LEU A 214 -23.97 -18.66 13.36
C LEU A 214 -24.13 -19.42 12.03
N ALA A 215 -24.16 -18.71 10.90
CA ALA A 215 -24.16 -19.33 9.58
C ALA A 215 -22.86 -20.10 9.32
N VAL A 216 -21.70 -19.52 9.64
CA VAL A 216 -20.39 -20.18 9.56
C VAL A 216 -20.39 -21.46 10.43
N ARG A 217 -20.84 -21.37 11.69
CA ARG A 217 -20.93 -22.54 12.57
C ARG A 217 -21.83 -23.64 12.01
N LYS A 218 -23.01 -23.26 11.50
CA LYS A 218 -24.00 -24.20 10.94
C LYS A 218 -23.51 -24.87 9.67
N SER A 219 -22.68 -24.20 8.88
CA SER A 219 -22.16 -24.75 7.62
C SER A 219 -21.23 -25.95 7.83
N GLY A 220 -20.66 -26.11 9.01
CA GLY A 220 -19.66 -27.15 9.28
C GLY A 220 -18.31 -26.88 8.61
N ALA A 221 -18.01 -25.63 8.28
CA ALA A 221 -16.72 -25.22 7.73
C ALA A 221 -15.58 -25.49 8.72
N GLU A 222 -14.45 -25.93 8.20
CA GLU A 222 -13.20 -26.17 8.95
C GLU A 222 -12.24 -24.98 8.85
N VAL A 223 -12.38 -24.21 7.76
CA VAL A 223 -11.54 -23.04 7.48
C VAL A 223 -12.37 -21.87 6.97
N LEU A 224 -11.96 -20.68 7.39
CA LEU A 224 -12.57 -19.39 7.06
C LEU A 224 -11.59 -18.59 6.20
N GLY A 225 -12.01 -18.25 4.98
CA GLY A 225 -11.39 -17.25 4.13
C GLY A 225 -12.08 -15.89 4.29
N THR A 226 -11.34 -14.78 4.37
CA THR A 226 -11.99 -13.47 4.52
C THR A 226 -11.40 -12.39 3.65
N TYR A 227 -12.30 -11.55 3.10
CA TYR A 227 -12.00 -10.28 2.44
C TYR A 227 -12.86 -9.18 3.04
N MET A 228 -12.43 -8.67 4.19
CA MET A 228 -13.14 -7.65 4.97
C MET A 228 -12.39 -6.32 4.84
N THR A 229 -13.08 -5.28 4.36
CA THR A 229 -12.47 -4.01 3.99
C THR A 229 -12.03 -3.19 5.19
N TYR A 230 -12.85 -3.14 6.25
CA TYR A 230 -12.53 -2.34 7.42
C TYR A 230 -11.83 -3.16 8.51
N PRO A 231 -10.68 -2.68 9.04
CA PRO A 231 -10.02 -3.32 10.19
C PRO A 231 -10.92 -3.46 11.42
N ALA A 232 -11.85 -2.52 11.63
CA ALA A 232 -12.82 -2.59 12.71
C ALA A 232 -13.79 -3.77 12.56
N ASP A 233 -14.27 -4.03 11.33
CA ASP A 233 -15.15 -5.17 11.03
C ASP A 233 -14.46 -6.50 11.33
N GLN A 234 -13.17 -6.64 10.96
CA GLN A 234 -12.33 -7.79 11.32
C GLN A 234 -12.32 -8.03 12.84
N ALA A 235 -12.12 -6.95 13.59
CA ALA A 235 -12.01 -7.04 15.04
C ALA A 235 -13.34 -7.43 15.69
N ILE A 236 -14.46 -6.83 15.25
CA ILE A 236 -15.79 -7.14 15.77
C ILE A 236 -16.14 -8.61 15.45
N PHE A 237 -15.94 -9.01 14.19
CA PHE A 237 -16.19 -10.39 13.75
C PHE A 237 -15.35 -11.40 14.54
N ALA A 238 -14.06 -11.15 14.72
CA ALA A 238 -13.18 -12.02 15.50
C ALA A 238 -13.65 -12.18 16.95
N LYS A 239 -14.04 -11.06 17.60
CA LYS A 239 -14.59 -11.09 18.97
C LYS A 239 -15.87 -11.90 19.05
N GLN A 240 -16.78 -11.72 18.10
CA GLN A 240 -18.06 -12.43 18.09
C GLN A 240 -17.89 -13.93 17.75
N LEU A 241 -16.92 -14.31 16.90
CA LEU A 241 -16.53 -15.70 16.71
C LEU A 241 -16.15 -16.37 18.03
N ARG A 242 -15.28 -15.72 18.83
CA ARG A 242 -14.86 -16.22 20.14
C ARG A 242 -16.01 -16.27 21.15
N GLN A 243 -16.79 -15.19 21.24
CA GLN A 243 -17.94 -15.10 22.16
C GLN A 243 -18.99 -16.19 21.90
N LEU A 244 -19.23 -16.54 20.64
CA LEU A 244 -20.17 -17.58 20.25
C LEU A 244 -19.55 -18.98 20.20
N GLY A 245 -18.31 -19.14 20.67
CA GLY A 245 -17.64 -20.42 20.80
C GLY A 245 -17.31 -21.08 19.44
N VAL A 246 -17.18 -20.30 18.36
CA VAL A 246 -16.81 -20.83 17.05
C VAL A 246 -15.29 -20.90 16.95
N ASN A 247 -14.77 -22.12 16.95
CA ASN A 247 -13.35 -22.40 16.77
C ASN A 247 -13.12 -22.91 15.34
N ILE A 248 -12.60 -22.05 14.49
CA ILE A 248 -12.36 -22.32 13.07
C ILE A 248 -10.98 -21.82 12.66
N GLN A 249 -10.29 -22.55 11.80
CA GLN A 249 -9.03 -22.09 11.26
C GLN A 249 -9.29 -20.90 10.32
N TRP A 250 -8.59 -19.79 10.51
CA TRP A 250 -8.78 -18.59 9.71
C TRP A 250 -7.55 -18.29 8.86
N VAL A 251 -7.75 -18.11 7.55
CA VAL A 251 -6.72 -17.67 6.59
C VAL A 251 -7.29 -16.46 5.83
N GLY A 252 -6.90 -15.26 6.22
CA GLY A 252 -7.51 -14.02 5.73
C GLY A 252 -6.66 -13.24 4.74
N SER A 253 -7.29 -12.21 4.16
CA SER A 253 -6.65 -11.18 3.34
C SER A 253 -5.73 -10.27 4.17
N PRO A 254 -4.96 -9.36 3.55
CA PRO A 254 -4.00 -8.49 4.27
C PRO A 254 -4.64 -7.68 5.40
N THR A 255 -5.91 -7.30 5.29
CA THR A 255 -6.63 -6.53 6.31
C THR A 255 -6.70 -7.25 7.66
N THR A 256 -6.67 -8.59 7.66
CA THR A 256 -6.82 -9.43 8.87
C THR A 256 -5.73 -9.16 9.92
N VAL A 257 -4.54 -8.78 9.50
CA VAL A 257 -3.38 -8.59 10.41
C VAL A 257 -2.81 -7.18 10.39
N THR A 258 -3.57 -6.19 9.90
CA THR A 258 -3.18 -4.78 10.04
C THR A 258 -2.99 -4.41 11.52
N VAL A 259 -2.17 -3.42 11.80
CA VAL A 259 -1.94 -2.93 13.17
C VAL A 259 -3.28 -2.56 13.83
N THR A 260 -4.15 -1.87 13.11
CA THR A 260 -5.48 -1.46 13.61
C THR A 260 -6.36 -2.68 13.94
N ALA A 261 -6.46 -3.66 13.03
CA ALA A 261 -7.27 -4.85 13.28
C ALA A 261 -6.79 -5.63 14.50
N ARG A 262 -5.48 -5.85 14.63
CA ARG A 262 -4.88 -6.55 15.78
C ARG A 262 -5.08 -5.81 17.09
N ASN A 263 -4.88 -4.50 17.10
CA ASN A 263 -5.08 -3.68 18.31
C ASN A 263 -6.54 -3.68 18.77
N LEU A 264 -7.49 -3.58 17.84
CA LEU A 264 -8.91 -3.59 18.15
C LEU A 264 -9.42 -4.98 18.56
N ALA A 265 -8.94 -6.03 17.93
CA ALA A 265 -9.38 -7.41 18.20
C ALA A 265 -8.75 -8.00 19.47
N GLY A 266 -7.51 -7.58 19.79
CA GLY A 266 -6.72 -8.20 20.86
C GLY A 266 -6.52 -9.69 20.61
N GLU A 267 -6.74 -10.50 21.64
CA GLU A 267 -6.54 -11.96 21.56
C GLU A 267 -7.50 -12.68 20.61
N ALA A 268 -8.59 -12.04 20.20
CA ALA A 268 -9.57 -12.67 19.32
C ALA A 268 -9.02 -13.06 17.94
N LEU A 269 -7.95 -12.40 17.49
CA LEU A 269 -7.24 -12.74 16.25
C LEU A 269 -6.01 -13.64 16.45
N HIS A 270 -5.70 -14.07 17.69
CA HIS A 270 -4.54 -14.95 17.90
C HIS A 270 -4.75 -16.30 17.20
N GLY A 271 -3.70 -16.80 16.57
CA GLY A 271 -3.70 -18.06 15.83
C GLY A 271 -4.23 -17.97 14.39
N THR A 272 -4.70 -16.79 13.95
CA THR A 272 -5.13 -16.59 12.56
C THR A 272 -3.93 -16.53 11.61
N TYR A 273 -4.08 -17.09 10.44
CA TYR A 273 -3.19 -16.87 9.31
C TYR A 273 -3.73 -15.75 8.42
N ALA A 274 -2.83 -15.08 7.73
CA ALA A 274 -3.19 -14.12 6.69
C ALA A 274 -2.10 -14.07 5.61
N VAL A 275 -2.44 -13.50 4.48
CA VAL A 275 -1.44 -13.10 3.49
C VAL A 275 -1.12 -11.62 3.68
N VAL A 276 0.14 -11.24 3.46
CA VAL A 276 0.58 -9.84 3.55
C VAL A 276 1.53 -9.54 2.39
N ASP A 277 1.49 -8.33 1.92
CA ASP A 277 2.45 -7.75 0.98
C ASP A 277 3.70 -7.24 1.72
N PHE A 278 3.53 -6.58 2.87
CA PHE A 278 4.62 -6.10 3.71
C PHE A 278 4.90 -7.04 4.89
N ASN A 279 6.19 -7.34 5.10
CA ASN A 279 6.69 -8.02 6.29
C ASN A 279 7.88 -7.26 6.87
N ALA A 280 7.73 -6.75 8.08
CA ALA A 280 8.74 -5.94 8.77
C ALA A 280 10.11 -6.65 8.89
N ASP A 281 10.13 -7.97 9.02
CA ASP A 281 11.34 -8.78 9.24
C ASP A 281 11.86 -9.46 7.96
N ALA A 282 11.30 -9.15 6.78
CA ALA A 282 11.65 -9.85 5.55
C ALA A 282 13.14 -9.71 5.16
N ASN A 283 13.73 -8.53 5.35
CA ASN A 283 15.11 -8.23 4.98
C ASN A 283 15.63 -6.99 5.73
N ASP A 284 16.88 -6.59 5.48
CA ASP A 284 17.51 -5.43 6.16
C ASP A 284 16.79 -4.11 5.83
N MET A 285 16.29 -3.94 4.61
CA MET A 285 15.59 -2.72 4.20
C MET A 285 14.26 -2.58 4.95
N THR A 286 13.46 -3.66 5.06
CA THR A 286 12.19 -3.62 5.82
C THR A 286 12.42 -3.43 7.29
N ARG A 287 13.46 -4.03 7.88
CA ARG A 287 13.87 -3.80 9.28
C ARG A 287 14.29 -2.36 9.52
N ALA A 288 15.11 -1.78 8.64
CA ALA A 288 15.55 -0.38 8.74
C ALA A 288 14.35 0.58 8.64
N PHE A 289 13.46 0.38 7.66
CA PHE A 289 12.23 1.15 7.53
C PHE A 289 11.35 1.04 8.77
N THR A 290 11.12 -0.17 9.27
CA THR A 290 10.29 -0.40 10.46
C THR A 290 10.87 0.31 11.68
N LYS A 291 12.18 0.26 11.87
CA LYS A 291 12.85 0.97 12.95
C LYS A 291 12.67 2.48 12.82
N GLN A 292 13.00 3.07 11.67
CA GLN A 292 12.90 4.50 11.41
C GLN A 292 11.46 5.00 11.57
N TYR A 293 10.49 4.25 11.01
CA TYR A 293 9.07 4.57 11.11
C TYR A 293 8.60 4.56 12.57
N THR A 294 8.96 3.51 13.33
CA THR A 294 8.56 3.35 14.73
C THR A 294 9.18 4.43 15.62
N GLU A 295 10.45 4.74 15.43
CA GLU A 295 11.15 5.82 16.16
C GLU A 295 10.50 7.18 15.92
N ARG A 296 10.03 7.45 14.72
CA ARG A 296 9.44 8.74 14.35
C ARG A 296 7.98 8.87 14.75
N PHE A 297 7.17 7.83 14.59
CA PHE A 297 5.70 7.90 14.73
C PHE A 297 5.14 7.15 15.93
N GLY A 298 5.99 6.45 16.70
CA GLY A 298 5.60 5.76 17.93
C GLY A 298 4.76 4.49 17.73
N VAL A 299 4.64 4.01 16.48
CA VAL A 299 3.85 2.83 16.12
C VAL A 299 4.56 2.08 14.98
N ALA A 300 4.49 0.73 15.00
CA ALA A 300 5.06 -0.07 13.92
C ALA A 300 4.28 0.16 12.61
N PRO A 301 4.97 0.18 11.45
CA PRO A 301 4.30 0.29 10.16
C PRO A 301 3.54 -0.99 9.81
N ASP A 302 2.56 -0.86 8.91
CA ASP A 302 1.93 -1.98 8.23
C ASP A 302 1.87 -1.71 6.72
N ASN A 303 1.06 -2.50 5.99
CA ASN A 303 0.93 -2.36 4.55
C ASN A 303 0.40 -0.99 4.09
N PHE A 304 -0.32 -0.23 4.95
CA PHE A 304 -0.74 1.15 4.60
C PHE A 304 0.44 2.11 4.49
N ALA A 305 1.47 1.91 5.31
CA ALA A 305 2.67 2.74 5.27
C ALA A 305 3.62 2.31 4.14
N SER A 306 3.86 1.00 3.99
CA SER A 306 4.87 0.47 3.06
C SER A 306 4.50 0.68 1.59
N TRP A 307 3.23 0.41 1.21
CA TRP A 307 2.82 0.60 -0.18
C TRP A 307 2.94 2.05 -0.64
N SER A 308 2.58 2.99 0.24
CA SER A 308 2.61 4.42 -0.10
C SER A 308 4.03 4.95 -0.18
N TYR A 309 4.93 4.45 0.67
CA TYR A 309 6.36 4.72 0.60
C TYR A 309 6.93 4.22 -0.73
N ASP A 310 6.69 2.95 -1.09
CA ASP A 310 7.14 2.38 -2.35
C ASP A 310 6.54 3.12 -3.56
N ALA A 311 5.25 3.45 -3.51
CA ALA A 311 4.56 4.17 -4.58
C ALA A 311 5.23 5.50 -4.93
N LEU A 312 5.62 6.29 -3.92
CA LEU A 312 6.29 7.57 -4.15
C LEU A 312 7.71 7.37 -4.71
N HIS A 313 8.46 6.39 -4.20
CA HIS A 313 9.78 6.04 -4.72
C HIS A 313 9.74 5.54 -6.16
N ILE A 314 8.73 4.74 -6.52
CA ILE A 314 8.50 4.25 -7.90
C ILE A 314 8.18 5.42 -8.84
N LEU A 315 7.33 6.36 -8.43
CA LEU A 315 7.03 7.54 -9.23
C LEU A 315 8.27 8.42 -9.40
N ALA A 316 9.06 8.63 -8.35
CA ALA A 316 10.31 9.38 -8.41
C ALA A 316 11.31 8.71 -9.36
N LEU A 317 11.47 7.39 -9.28
CA LEU A 317 12.31 6.60 -10.19
C LEU A 317 11.84 6.72 -11.64
N ALA A 318 10.54 6.60 -11.89
CA ALA A 318 9.96 6.69 -13.22
C ALA A 318 10.20 8.06 -13.85
N MET A 319 9.99 9.16 -13.11
CA MET A 319 10.26 10.52 -13.60
C MET A 319 11.75 10.76 -13.88
N ASN A 320 12.64 10.26 -13.02
CA ASN A 320 14.08 10.34 -13.24
C ASN A 320 14.53 9.55 -14.48
N ASN A 321 14.00 8.34 -14.67
CA ASN A 321 14.27 7.50 -15.86
C ASN A 321 13.72 8.12 -17.13
N ALA A 322 12.53 8.70 -17.08
CA ALA A 322 11.90 9.43 -18.19
C ALA A 322 12.62 10.75 -18.50
N ARG A 323 13.39 11.29 -17.55
CA ARG A 323 13.91 12.67 -17.57
C ARG A 323 12.82 13.71 -17.84
N SER A 324 11.61 13.46 -17.35
CA SER A 324 10.41 14.24 -17.64
C SER A 324 9.36 14.04 -16.55
N THR A 325 8.51 15.03 -16.37
CA THR A 325 7.27 14.95 -15.57
C THR A 325 6.01 14.88 -16.45
N GLU A 326 6.18 14.84 -17.78
CA GLU A 326 5.07 14.70 -18.70
C GLU A 326 4.37 13.35 -18.51
N PRO A 327 3.02 13.34 -18.42
CA PRO A 327 2.26 12.14 -18.05
C PRO A 327 2.56 10.90 -18.89
N GLU A 328 2.65 11.05 -20.22
CA GLU A 328 2.92 9.94 -21.13
C GLU A 328 4.34 9.37 -20.94
N ALA A 329 5.33 10.23 -20.72
CA ALA A 329 6.70 9.81 -20.46
C ALA A 329 6.83 9.07 -19.13
N VAL A 330 6.17 9.59 -18.08
CA VAL A 330 6.13 8.96 -16.75
C VAL A 330 5.43 7.61 -16.82
N ARG A 331 4.27 7.54 -17.49
CA ARG A 331 3.55 6.30 -17.73
C ARG A 331 4.43 5.22 -18.36
N ASN A 332 5.10 5.55 -19.44
CA ASN A 332 5.95 4.61 -20.17
C ASN A 332 7.16 4.18 -19.31
N ALA A 333 7.71 5.10 -18.51
CA ALA A 333 8.79 4.80 -17.60
C ALA A 333 8.35 3.87 -16.44
N ILE A 334 7.11 4.01 -15.91
CA ILE A 334 6.57 3.07 -14.92
C ILE A 334 6.52 1.67 -15.50
N LEU A 335 5.96 1.48 -16.70
CA LEU A 335 5.87 0.17 -17.37
C LEU A 335 7.23 -0.44 -17.73
N ALA A 336 8.27 0.39 -17.84
CA ALA A 336 9.63 -0.07 -18.10
C ALA A 336 10.41 -0.48 -16.85
N ILE A 337 9.84 -0.28 -15.64
CA ILE A 337 10.50 -0.68 -14.38
C ILE A 337 10.54 -2.20 -14.28
N LYS A 338 11.77 -2.74 -14.15
CA LYS A 338 12.03 -4.15 -13.90
C LYS A 338 13.07 -4.31 -12.80
N GLY A 339 12.76 -5.15 -11.82
CA GLY A 339 13.69 -5.52 -10.76
C GLY A 339 13.93 -4.43 -9.70
N TYR A 340 13.05 -3.41 -9.58
CA TYR A 340 13.15 -2.44 -8.50
C TYR A 340 12.81 -3.09 -7.16
N LYS A 341 13.73 -3.01 -6.20
CA LYS A 341 13.55 -3.57 -4.85
C LYS A 341 12.90 -2.52 -3.96
N GLY A 342 11.64 -2.75 -3.58
CA GLY A 342 10.89 -1.98 -2.61
C GLY A 342 10.67 -2.73 -1.31
N LEU A 343 9.93 -2.12 -0.39
CA LEU A 343 9.59 -2.70 0.92
C LEU A 343 8.68 -3.92 0.81
N GLU A 344 7.77 -3.92 -0.17
CA GLU A 344 6.78 -4.99 -0.36
C GLU A 344 7.28 -6.10 -1.30
N GLY A 345 8.42 -5.89 -1.96
CA GLY A 345 9.01 -6.90 -2.84
C GLY A 345 9.80 -6.31 -4.00
N THR A 346 10.00 -7.13 -5.02
CA THR A 346 10.67 -6.70 -6.25
C THR A 346 9.62 -6.33 -7.28
N TYR A 347 9.64 -5.06 -7.70
CA TYR A 347 8.67 -4.53 -8.66
C TYR A 347 9.10 -4.79 -10.10
N GLU A 348 8.17 -5.33 -10.86
CA GLU A 348 8.21 -5.45 -12.31
C GLU A 348 6.79 -5.21 -12.84
N PHE A 349 6.59 -4.09 -13.56
CA PHE A 349 5.24 -3.76 -14.01
C PHE A 349 4.84 -4.58 -15.24
N ASP A 350 3.70 -5.25 -15.13
CA ASP A 350 3.08 -5.96 -16.25
C ASP A 350 2.38 -4.99 -17.23
N ARG A 351 1.88 -5.53 -18.34
CA ARG A 351 1.15 -4.74 -19.35
C ARG A 351 -0.12 -4.06 -18.84
N ASN A 352 -0.68 -4.54 -17.71
CA ASN A 352 -1.88 -3.98 -17.08
C ASN A 352 -1.53 -2.88 -16.09
N GLY A 353 -0.25 -2.72 -15.70
CA GLY A 353 0.20 -1.76 -14.70
C GLY A 353 0.24 -2.33 -13.27
N ASP A 354 0.21 -3.64 -13.08
CA ASP A 354 0.44 -4.29 -11.79
C ASP A 354 1.94 -4.47 -11.55
N GLY A 355 2.47 -3.94 -10.43
CA GLY A 355 3.91 -3.90 -10.14
C GLY A 355 4.43 -5.06 -9.29
N LEU A 356 3.57 -5.73 -8.51
CA LEU A 356 3.93 -6.84 -7.64
C LEU A 356 3.09 -8.08 -7.90
N HIS A 357 3.71 -9.25 -7.73
CA HIS A 357 3.14 -10.53 -8.14
C HIS A 357 3.28 -11.62 -7.08
N GLY A 358 3.15 -11.30 -5.79
CA GLY A 358 3.25 -12.30 -4.74
C GLY A 358 2.89 -11.80 -3.35
N TYR A 359 2.69 -12.74 -2.43
CA TYR A 359 2.34 -12.48 -1.04
C TYR A 359 3.14 -13.35 -0.08
N SER A 360 3.33 -12.87 1.13
CA SER A 360 3.84 -13.66 2.25
C SER A 360 2.68 -14.22 3.06
N VAL A 361 2.77 -15.49 3.47
CA VAL A 361 1.89 -16.06 4.49
C VAL A 361 2.48 -15.75 5.86
N VAL A 362 1.63 -15.27 6.75
CA VAL A 362 1.99 -14.94 8.14
C VAL A 362 0.98 -15.55 9.11
N ARG A 363 1.37 -15.62 10.39
CA ARG A 363 0.49 -16.00 11.50
C ARG A 363 0.51 -14.94 12.58
N ASN A 364 -0.64 -14.62 13.13
CA ASN A 364 -0.74 -13.76 14.31
C ASN A 364 -0.51 -14.59 15.58
N GLU A 365 0.66 -14.49 16.19
CA GLU A 365 1.04 -15.18 17.40
C GLU A 365 1.22 -14.19 18.56
N GLY A 366 0.29 -14.18 19.50
CA GLY A 366 0.35 -13.30 20.66
C GLY A 366 0.40 -11.80 20.30
N GLY A 367 -0.29 -11.40 19.23
CA GLY A 367 -0.30 -10.02 18.74
C GLY A 367 0.91 -9.67 17.84
N LYS A 368 1.84 -10.60 17.60
CA LYS A 368 2.94 -10.44 16.63
C LYS A 368 2.63 -11.13 15.33
N VAL A 369 3.02 -10.53 14.23
CA VAL A 369 2.92 -11.11 12.89
C VAL A 369 4.20 -11.91 12.62
N VAL A 370 4.08 -13.23 12.59
CA VAL A 370 5.20 -14.17 12.39
C VAL A 370 5.20 -14.63 10.94
N PHE A 371 6.32 -14.50 10.26
CA PHE A 371 6.52 -14.95 8.88
C PHE A 371 6.52 -16.48 8.78
N ILE A 372 5.81 -17.00 7.78
CA ILE A 372 5.76 -18.44 7.48
C ILE A 372 6.48 -18.74 6.15
N LYS A 373 6.00 -18.16 5.04
CA LYS A 373 6.61 -18.33 3.72
C LYS A 373 6.24 -17.19 2.78
N ARG A 374 7.07 -16.95 1.76
CA ARG A 374 6.77 -16.09 0.61
C ARG A 374 6.38 -16.93 -0.60
N VAL A 375 5.41 -16.47 -1.38
CA VAL A 375 5.01 -17.06 -2.66
C VAL A 375 4.98 -15.94 -3.70
N ASP A 376 5.81 -16.07 -4.73
CA ASP A 376 5.86 -15.17 -5.86
C ASP A 376 5.41 -15.89 -7.13
N PHE A 377 4.77 -15.14 -8.03
CA PHE A 377 4.29 -15.63 -9.31
C PHE A 377 5.06 -14.95 -10.45
N PRO A 378 5.19 -15.61 -11.60
CA PRO A 378 5.78 -14.97 -12.78
C PRO A 378 4.94 -13.75 -13.22
N VAL A 379 5.60 -12.78 -13.84
CA VAL A 379 4.96 -11.62 -14.46
C VAL A 379 4.30 -12.06 -15.76
N GLU A 380 3.01 -11.76 -15.94
CA GLU A 380 2.20 -12.15 -17.12
C GLU A 380 2.35 -11.17 -18.30
#